data_a8ac729c7752bb55fecf7e408368f1f7
#
_entry.id   a8ac729c7752bb55fecf7e408368f1f7
#
_cell.length_a   1.000
_cell.length_b   1.000
_cell.length_c   1.000
_cell.angle_alpha   90.00
_cell.angle_beta   90.00
_cell.angle_gamma   90.00
#
_symmetry.space_group_name_H-M   'P 1'
#
loop_
_entity.id
_entity.type
_entity.pdbx_description
1 polymer ?
#
loop_
_entity_poly.entity_id
_entity_poly.type
_entity_poly.pdbx_seq_one_letter_code
_entity_poly.pdbx_strand_id
1 'polypeptide(L)'
;MKNKTKNAIAGIIMLFVMALTTTLKSAEIFEPWTATNHKMVSDRLASLKLPMQFEVNEDLLSRIQNYTILGRNETEAMLGRSAMYHSIFDAQLQKEGLPEILRYLPVIESGMNPGISSGAGAAGLWQLMPQTARNYGLTVNPLLDERMDVYKSTVAAVKMLSALYDQFGDWGLVLIAYNSGPAKVLSAVKLAGTKEYSKLSKYLPRETQVYVPAFVAATYVSKFYAQHNLIPKFPVLSKEGFRSVRVHKQLSFDQIAKVTNLSAGTISKLNPSFKQHQIPRSELGHLIILPAEGIAQLRQILGESAENQKDLFQTTYVISKDETLESIASLFKVKVEDLKRWNTLQNDELVINQELQLFLSKKSLINKV
;
A
#
# COMPACT_ATOMS: atom_id res chain seq x y z
N MET A 1 -49.34 19.01 0.67
CA MET A 1 -48.45 18.71 1.78
C MET A 1 -47.35 17.81 1.22
N LYS A 2 -46.18 18.35 0.93
CA LYS A 2 -45.04 17.61 0.33
C LYS A 2 -43.88 17.65 1.33
N ASN A 3 -43.60 16.50 1.97
CA ASN A 3 -42.37 16.32 2.74
C ASN A 3 -41.21 16.06 1.80
N LYS A 4 -40.28 16.97 1.78
CA LYS A 4 -38.97 16.76 1.17
C LYS A 4 -38.02 16.19 2.21
N THR A 5 -37.77 14.91 2.14
CA THR A 5 -36.67 14.25 2.87
C THR A 5 -35.35 14.63 2.20
N LYS A 6 -34.53 15.38 2.90
CA LYS A 6 -33.15 15.67 2.55
C LYS A 6 -32.30 14.44 2.86
N ASN A 7 -31.85 13.75 1.85
CA ASN A 7 -30.81 12.71 2.01
C ASN A 7 -29.46 13.40 2.26
N ALA A 8 -29.03 13.39 3.52
CA ALA A 8 -27.65 13.70 3.87
C ALA A 8 -26.79 12.49 3.51
N ILE A 9 -25.94 12.62 2.51
CA ILE A 9 -24.88 11.66 2.19
C ILE A 9 -23.78 11.87 3.25
N ALA A 10 -23.86 11.12 4.35
CA ALA A 10 -22.76 11.01 5.29
C ALA A 10 -21.75 10.01 4.72
N GLY A 11 -20.61 10.50 4.31
CA GLY A 11 -19.46 9.65 3.96
C GLY A 11 -18.91 9.00 5.23
N ILE A 12 -19.30 7.75 5.49
CA ILE A 12 -18.76 6.96 6.58
C ILE A 12 -17.47 6.33 6.06
N ILE A 13 -16.35 6.97 6.34
CA ILE A 13 -15.06 6.30 6.31
C ILE A 13 -15.04 5.46 7.57
N MET A 14 -15.09 4.16 7.41
CA MET A 14 -15.06 3.19 8.49
C MET A 14 -13.64 3.15 9.04
N LEU A 15 -13.36 3.98 10.06
CA LEU A 15 -12.31 3.64 11.02
C LEU A 15 -12.62 2.22 11.48
N PHE A 16 -11.67 1.30 11.26
CA PHE A 16 -11.78 -0.08 11.70
C PHE A 16 -11.79 -0.10 13.24
N VAL A 17 -12.92 0.30 13.82
CA VAL A 17 -13.25 -0.05 15.19
C VAL A 17 -13.76 -1.47 15.11
N MET A 18 -12.89 -2.43 15.39
CA MET A 18 -13.27 -3.83 15.57
C MET A 18 -14.44 -3.89 16.58
N ALA A 19 -15.65 -4.11 16.08
CA ALA A 19 -16.72 -4.65 16.90
C ALA A 19 -16.41 -6.14 17.06
N LEU A 20 -15.76 -6.50 18.19
CA LEU A 20 -15.64 -7.87 18.62
C LEU A 20 -17.03 -8.40 18.98
N THR A 21 -17.54 -9.35 18.19
CA THR A 21 -18.47 -10.34 18.70
C THR A 21 -17.66 -11.36 19.50
N THR A 22 -17.59 -11.15 20.80
CA THR A 22 -16.91 -12.03 21.74
C THR A 22 -17.70 -13.31 21.93
N THR A 23 -17.23 -14.41 21.35
CA THR A 23 -17.41 -15.71 21.97
C THR A 23 -16.51 -15.74 23.20
N LEU A 24 -17.11 -15.91 24.38
CA LEU A 24 -16.43 -16.07 25.65
C LEU A 24 -15.45 -17.26 25.61
N LYS A 25 -14.19 -16.99 25.26
CA LYS A 25 -13.05 -17.81 25.65
C LYS A 25 -12.40 -17.09 26.82
N SER A 26 -12.13 -17.84 27.90
CA SER A 26 -11.52 -17.43 29.16
C SER A 26 -10.80 -16.08 29.10
N ALA A 27 -11.31 -15.11 29.85
CA ALA A 27 -10.71 -13.80 29.99
C ALA A 27 -9.26 -13.98 30.48
N GLU A 28 -8.29 -13.85 29.59
CA GLU A 28 -6.94 -13.49 30.01
C GLU A 28 -7.10 -12.13 30.70
N ILE A 29 -6.83 -12.09 32.00
CA ILE A 29 -6.85 -10.86 32.80
C ILE A 29 -5.71 -10.02 32.24
N PHE A 30 -6.03 -9.09 31.33
CA PHE A 30 -5.05 -8.12 30.85
C PHE A 30 -4.75 -7.15 31.98
N GLU A 31 -3.52 -7.16 32.48
CA GLU A 31 -3.09 -6.15 33.41
C GLU A 31 -3.15 -4.77 32.71
N PRO A 32 -3.82 -3.78 33.33
CA PRO A 32 -3.84 -2.43 32.78
C PRO A 32 -2.42 -1.87 32.69
N TRP A 33 -2.14 -1.03 31.68
CA TRP A 33 -0.86 -0.35 31.61
C TRP A 33 -0.59 0.43 32.90
N THR A 34 0.56 0.17 33.49
CA THR A 34 1.06 0.89 34.66
C THR A 34 1.61 2.26 34.25
N ALA A 35 1.83 3.15 35.23
CA ALA A 35 2.53 4.42 34.97
C ALA A 35 3.92 4.23 34.33
N THR A 36 4.60 3.10 34.65
CA THR A 36 5.87 2.73 34.05
C THR A 36 5.71 2.43 32.54
N ASN A 37 4.64 1.73 32.14
CA ASN A 37 4.34 1.49 30.72
C ASN A 37 4.08 2.81 29.99
N HIS A 38 3.29 3.72 30.56
CA HIS A 38 2.99 5.03 30.00
C HIS A 38 4.26 5.85 29.78
N LYS A 39 5.15 5.90 30.81
CA LYS A 39 6.42 6.60 30.69
C LYS A 39 7.30 6.01 29.58
N MET A 40 7.46 4.69 29.54
CA MET A 40 8.26 4.01 28.53
C MET A 40 7.76 4.27 27.11
N VAL A 41 6.43 4.24 26.91
CA VAL A 41 5.84 4.55 25.60
C VAL A 41 6.04 6.01 25.23
N SER A 42 5.87 6.93 26.17
CA SER A 42 6.09 8.36 25.95
C SER A 42 7.54 8.66 25.58
N ASP A 43 8.52 8.04 26.27
CA ASP A 43 9.95 8.17 25.97
C ASP A 43 10.27 7.67 24.54
N ARG A 44 9.67 6.54 24.13
CA ARG A 44 9.82 6.00 22.76
C ARG A 44 9.15 6.89 21.71
N LEU A 45 7.95 7.43 22.00
CA LEU A 45 7.28 8.39 21.12
C LEU A 45 8.12 9.63 20.89
N ALA A 46 8.74 10.16 21.96
CA ALA A 46 9.67 11.31 21.86
C ALA A 46 10.90 10.99 21.00
N SER A 47 11.34 9.74 20.95
CA SER A 47 12.45 9.30 20.09
C SER A 47 12.07 9.19 18.61
N LEU A 48 10.77 9.12 18.28
CA LEU A 48 10.29 9.13 16.91
C LEU A 48 10.41 10.54 16.33
N LYS A 49 11.39 10.76 15.48
CA LYS A 49 11.54 12.03 14.74
C LYS A 49 10.50 12.10 13.63
N LEU A 50 9.24 12.38 14.00
CA LEU A 50 8.16 12.52 13.04
C LEU A 50 8.20 13.90 12.37
N PRO A 51 7.90 14.00 11.07
CA PRO A 51 7.89 15.26 10.35
C PRO A 51 6.62 16.08 10.57
N MET A 52 5.87 15.79 11.63
CA MET A 52 4.66 16.52 12.05
C MET A 52 4.60 16.65 13.58
N GLN A 53 3.86 17.64 14.05
CA GLN A 53 3.58 17.81 15.47
C GLN A 53 2.46 16.87 15.93
N PHE A 54 2.59 16.32 17.12
CA PHE A 54 1.56 15.51 17.80
C PHE A 54 1.70 15.68 19.31
N GLU A 55 0.63 15.39 20.03
CA GLU A 55 0.60 15.42 21.49
C GLU A 55 0.49 13.98 22.03
N VAL A 56 1.26 13.70 23.08
CA VAL A 56 1.15 12.46 23.83
C VAL A 56 0.03 12.65 24.87
N ASN A 57 -1.11 12.06 24.59
CA ASN A 57 -2.30 12.12 25.44
C ASN A 57 -2.90 10.73 25.62
N GLU A 58 -3.93 10.62 26.46
CA GLU A 58 -4.61 9.35 26.76
C GLU A 58 -5.21 8.68 25.52
N ASP A 59 -5.72 9.45 24.54
CA ASP A 59 -6.26 8.87 23.29
C ASP A 59 -5.14 8.17 22.50
N LEU A 60 -3.96 8.79 22.35
CA LEU A 60 -2.82 8.17 21.67
C LEU A 60 -2.31 6.92 22.41
N LEU A 61 -2.17 7.02 23.75
CA LEU A 61 -1.71 5.89 24.57
C LEU A 61 -2.70 4.71 24.51
N SER A 62 -3.99 4.99 24.57
CA SER A 62 -5.06 4.01 24.44
C SER A 62 -5.04 3.29 23.09
N ARG A 63 -4.77 4.01 21.99
CA ARG A 63 -4.59 3.41 20.65
C ARG A 63 -3.40 2.47 20.59
N ILE A 64 -2.27 2.84 21.17
CA ILE A 64 -1.10 1.98 21.24
C ILE A 64 -1.38 0.74 22.10
N GLN A 65 -2.10 0.89 23.21
CA GLN A 65 -2.54 -0.22 24.03
C GLN A 65 -3.45 -1.18 23.25
N ASN A 66 -4.37 -0.66 22.46
CA ASN A 66 -5.23 -1.47 21.59
C ASN A 66 -4.39 -2.33 20.61
N TYR A 67 -3.37 -1.77 19.97
CA TYR A 67 -2.49 -2.54 19.10
C TYR A 67 -1.68 -3.60 19.85
N THR A 68 -1.15 -3.26 21.02
CA THR A 68 -0.15 -4.10 21.71
C THR A 68 -0.77 -5.15 22.63
N ILE A 69 -2.01 -4.95 23.08
CA ILE A 69 -2.69 -5.83 24.04
C ILE A 69 -4.01 -6.34 23.45
N LEU A 70 -5.02 -5.47 23.31
CA LEU A 70 -6.40 -5.90 23.01
C LEU A 70 -6.52 -6.49 21.59
N GLY A 71 -5.88 -5.86 20.60
CA GLY A 71 -5.86 -6.29 19.20
C GLY A 71 -4.58 -7.01 18.79
N ARG A 72 -3.90 -7.67 19.73
CA ARG A 72 -2.60 -8.30 19.52
C ARG A 72 -2.55 -9.23 18.31
N ASN A 73 -3.50 -10.14 18.19
CA ASN A 73 -3.53 -11.12 17.11
C ASN A 73 -3.65 -10.47 15.73
N GLU A 74 -4.50 -9.47 15.60
CA GLU A 74 -4.72 -8.69 14.38
C GLU A 74 -3.50 -7.84 14.05
N THR A 75 -2.86 -7.28 15.09
CA THR A 75 -1.62 -6.51 14.95
C THR A 75 -0.49 -7.39 14.43
N GLU A 76 -0.31 -8.58 14.97
CA GLU A 76 0.71 -9.55 14.51
C GLU A 76 0.47 -9.98 13.05
N ALA A 77 -0.81 -10.19 12.67
CA ALA A 77 -1.17 -10.48 11.29
C ALA A 77 -0.95 -9.27 10.35
N MET A 78 -1.25 -8.07 10.81
CA MET A 78 -0.98 -6.81 10.09
C MET A 78 0.53 -6.60 9.90
N LEU A 79 1.35 -6.81 10.92
CA LEU A 79 2.81 -6.73 10.84
C LEU A 79 3.38 -7.74 9.83
N GLY A 80 2.85 -8.97 9.80
CA GLY A 80 3.24 -9.97 8.82
C GLY A 80 2.91 -9.55 7.38
N ARG A 81 1.74 -8.94 7.15
CA ARG A 81 1.38 -8.36 5.84
C ARG A 81 2.26 -7.17 5.48
N SER A 82 2.57 -6.30 6.45
CA SER A 82 3.41 -5.10 6.24
C SER A 82 4.76 -5.46 5.65
N ALA A 83 5.41 -6.49 6.19
CA ALA A 83 6.71 -6.93 5.73
C ALA A 83 6.73 -7.36 4.25
N MET A 84 5.58 -7.78 3.70
CA MET A 84 5.46 -8.17 2.28
C MET A 84 5.48 -6.97 1.32
N TYR A 85 5.11 -5.77 1.79
CA TYR A 85 4.88 -4.62 0.93
C TYR A 85 5.85 -3.46 1.15
N HIS A 86 6.59 -3.43 2.26
CA HIS A 86 7.45 -2.30 2.61
C HIS A 86 8.48 -1.97 1.52
N SER A 87 9.10 -2.95 0.88
CA SER A 87 10.07 -2.69 -0.20
C SER A 87 9.46 -1.94 -1.39
N ILE A 88 8.18 -2.20 -1.70
CA ILE A 88 7.46 -1.49 -2.77
C ILE A 88 7.18 -0.05 -2.34
N PHE A 89 6.74 0.14 -1.09
CA PHE A 89 6.43 1.48 -0.57
C PHE A 89 7.68 2.33 -0.48
N ASP A 90 8.77 1.77 0.07
CA ASP A 90 10.04 2.48 0.26
C ASP A 90 10.62 2.94 -1.08
N ALA A 91 10.60 2.07 -2.10
CA ALA A 91 11.07 2.41 -3.43
C ALA A 91 10.29 3.58 -4.05
N GLN A 92 8.95 3.61 -3.89
CA GLN A 92 8.12 4.69 -4.43
C GLN A 92 8.23 5.98 -3.61
N LEU A 93 8.30 5.89 -2.28
CA LEU A 93 8.49 7.06 -1.41
C LEU A 93 9.85 7.71 -1.66
N GLN A 94 10.91 6.91 -1.75
CA GLN A 94 12.27 7.37 -2.05
C GLN A 94 12.34 8.06 -3.42
N LYS A 95 11.68 7.48 -4.43
CA LYS A 95 11.61 8.04 -5.78
C LYS A 95 11.04 9.46 -5.80
N GLU A 96 10.00 9.71 -5.05
CA GLU A 96 9.33 11.02 -4.96
C GLU A 96 9.94 11.90 -3.84
N GLY A 97 11.01 11.47 -3.16
CA GLY A 97 11.66 12.21 -2.08
C GLY A 97 10.79 12.39 -0.84
N LEU A 98 9.82 11.51 -0.62
CA LEU A 98 8.88 11.59 0.49
C LEU A 98 9.41 10.86 1.74
N PRO A 99 9.00 11.29 2.96
CA PRO A 99 9.40 10.63 4.19
C PRO A 99 9.02 9.14 4.22
N GLU A 100 9.98 8.28 4.52
CA GLU A 100 9.82 6.82 4.63
C GLU A 100 8.68 6.42 5.58
N ILE A 101 8.42 7.24 6.60
CA ILE A 101 7.40 6.97 7.60
C ILE A 101 5.98 6.87 7.02
N LEU A 102 5.73 7.46 5.86
CA LEU A 102 4.43 7.40 5.18
C LEU A 102 4.05 5.98 4.74
N ARG A 103 5.00 5.04 4.72
CA ARG A 103 4.73 3.61 4.50
C ARG A 103 3.81 2.97 5.55
N TYR A 104 3.63 3.62 6.70
CA TYR A 104 2.70 3.16 7.73
C TYR A 104 1.27 3.67 7.57
N LEU A 105 1.01 4.54 6.57
CA LEU A 105 -0.34 5.02 6.28
C LEU A 105 -1.33 3.88 5.95
N PRO A 106 -0.98 2.85 5.15
CA PRO A 106 -1.85 1.71 4.90
C PRO A 106 -2.22 0.89 6.15
N VAL A 107 -1.51 1.05 7.26
CA VAL A 107 -1.87 0.40 8.54
C VAL A 107 -3.21 0.93 9.03
N ILE A 108 -3.40 2.25 9.02
CA ILE A 108 -4.65 2.88 9.48
C ILE A 108 -5.75 2.84 8.41
N GLU A 109 -5.38 2.76 7.13
CA GLU A 109 -6.34 2.75 6.03
C GLU A 109 -6.98 1.38 5.82
N SER A 110 -6.20 0.33 5.86
CA SER A 110 -6.65 -1.01 5.46
C SER A 110 -6.19 -2.15 6.38
N GLY A 111 -5.46 -1.86 7.46
CA GLY A 111 -4.74 -2.89 8.20
C GLY A 111 -3.78 -3.70 7.32
N MET A 112 -3.21 -3.07 6.29
CA MET A 112 -2.34 -3.72 5.29
C MET A 112 -3.04 -4.81 4.47
N ASN A 113 -4.35 -4.68 4.21
CA ASN A 113 -5.12 -5.62 3.40
C ASN A 113 -5.45 -5.02 2.02
N PRO A 114 -4.84 -5.52 0.92
CA PRO A 114 -5.07 -4.97 -0.41
C PRO A 114 -6.47 -5.25 -0.97
N GLY A 115 -7.18 -6.24 -0.44
CA GLY A 115 -8.50 -6.65 -0.94
C GLY A 115 -9.68 -5.96 -0.27
N ILE A 116 -9.46 -5.03 0.68
CA ILE A 116 -10.55 -4.42 1.45
C ILE A 116 -11.19 -3.23 0.70
N SER A 117 -12.49 -3.07 0.91
CA SER A 117 -13.26 -1.89 0.46
C SER A 117 -14.07 -1.35 1.63
N SER A 118 -14.15 -0.03 1.75
CA SER A 118 -14.99 0.63 2.74
C SER A 118 -16.44 0.76 2.26
N GLY A 119 -17.38 0.96 3.19
CA GLY A 119 -18.77 1.25 2.86
C GLY A 119 -18.95 2.55 2.06
N ALA A 120 -18.02 3.49 2.12
CA ALA A 120 -18.00 4.72 1.33
C ALA A 120 -17.41 4.52 -0.09
N GLY A 121 -16.89 3.33 -0.40
CA GLY A 121 -16.34 3.00 -1.71
C GLY A 121 -14.83 3.24 -1.87
N ALA A 122 -14.10 3.56 -0.81
CA ALA A 122 -12.64 3.53 -0.83
C ALA A 122 -12.15 2.08 -0.93
N ALA A 123 -10.99 1.81 -1.55
CA ALA A 123 -10.50 0.45 -1.73
C ALA A 123 -8.97 0.34 -1.73
N GLY A 124 -8.49 -0.87 -1.41
CA GLY A 124 -7.09 -1.26 -1.45
C GLY A 124 -6.30 -0.84 -0.23
N LEU A 125 -4.99 -1.06 -0.29
CA LEU A 125 -4.05 -0.71 0.80
C LEU A 125 -4.17 0.75 1.23
N TRP A 126 -4.27 1.64 0.27
CA TRP A 126 -4.25 3.09 0.43
C TRP A 126 -5.64 3.72 0.52
N GLN A 127 -6.71 2.92 0.52
CA GLN A 127 -8.10 3.35 0.60
C GLN A 127 -8.44 4.53 -0.33
N LEU A 128 -8.01 4.44 -1.57
CA LEU A 128 -8.30 5.48 -2.56
C LEU A 128 -9.78 5.46 -2.98
N MET A 129 -10.38 6.63 -3.04
CA MET A 129 -11.72 6.80 -3.62
C MET A 129 -11.68 6.59 -5.14
N PRO A 130 -12.76 6.09 -5.78
CA PRO A 130 -12.75 5.78 -7.21
C PRO A 130 -12.32 6.95 -8.11
N GLN A 131 -12.84 8.15 -7.82
CA GLN A 131 -12.51 9.34 -8.61
C GLN A 131 -11.05 9.75 -8.40
N THR A 132 -10.57 9.75 -7.15
CA THR A 132 -9.17 10.02 -6.83
C THR A 132 -8.24 9.05 -7.56
N ALA A 133 -8.55 7.76 -7.51
CA ALA A 133 -7.77 6.73 -8.19
C ALA A 133 -7.65 6.99 -9.71
N ARG A 134 -8.77 7.33 -10.38
CA ARG A 134 -8.77 7.67 -11.82
C ARG A 134 -7.94 8.92 -12.10
N ASN A 135 -8.00 9.93 -11.25
CA ASN A 135 -7.22 11.17 -11.42
C ASN A 135 -5.70 10.90 -11.36
N TYR A 136 -5.29 9.83 -10.65
CA TYR A 136 -3.90 9.36 -10.59
C TYR A 136 -3.60 8.17 -11.51
N GLY A 137 -4.43 7.96 -12.56
CA GLY A 137 -4.18 7.02 -13.65
C GLY A 137 -4.56 5.57 -13.39
N LEU A 138 -5.31 5.28 -12.32
CA LEU A 138 -5.77 3.92 -12.04
C LEU A 138 -7.08 3.59 -12.78
N THR A 139 -7.16 2.37 -13.29
CA THR A 139 -8.40 1.81 -13.83
C THR A 139 -9.30 1.35 -12.69
N VAL A 140 -10.54 1.84 -12.69
CA VAL A 140 -11.58 1.41 -11.75
C VAL A 140 -12.87 1.19 -12.54
N ASN A 141 -13.17 -0.08 -12.80
CA ASN A 141 -14.36 -0.53 -13.53
C ASN A 141 -14.86 -1.89 -12.99
N PRO A 142 -15.96 -2.46 -13.51
CA PRO A 142 -16.52 -3.73 -13.03
C PRO A 142 -15.61 -4.96 -13.19
N LEU A 143 -14.60 -4.92 -14.05
CA LEU A 143 -13.66 -6.03 -14.28
C LEU A 143 -12.35 -5.87 -13.53
N LEU A 144 -11.87 -4.62 -13.41
CA LEU A 144 -10.55 -4.30 -12.89
C LEU A 144 -10.64 -3.12 -11.93
N ASP A 145 -10.11 -3.30 -10.73
CA ASP A 145 -9.98 -2.26 -9.71
C ASP A 145 -8.53 -2.15 -9.25
N GLU A 146 -7.76 -1.30 -9.93
CA GLU A 146 -6.32 -1.15 -9.69
C GLU A 146 -5.99 -0.45 -8.35
N ARG A 147 -6.99 -0.01 -7.60
CA ARG A 147 -6.81 0.42 -6.21
C ARG A 147 -6.38 -0.73 -5.30
N MET A 148 -6.72 -1.97 -5.70
CA MET A 148 -6.34 -3.21 -5.00
C MET A 148 -5.04 -3.84 -5.54
N ASP A 149 -4.45 -3.28 -6.59
CA ASP A 149 -3.11 -3.62 -7.05
C ASP A 149 -2.08 -2.90 -6.16
N VAL A 150 -1.23 -3.67 -5.49
CA VAL A 150 -0.27 -3.15 -4.50
C VAL A 150 0.67 -2.12 -5.11
N TYR A 151 1.24 -2.42 -6.27
CA TYR A 151 2.20 -1.53 -6.91
C TYR A 151 1.53 -0.28 -7.48
N LYS A 152 0.50 -0.45 -8.31
CA LYS A 152 -0.19 0.67 -8.98
C LYS A 152 -0.83 1.62 -7.97
N SER A 153 -1.50 1.08 -6.95
CA SER A 153 -2.11 1.92 -5.92
C SER A 153 -1.08 2.67 -5.08
N THR A 154 0.10 2.07 -4.85
CA THR A 154 1.20 2.75 -4.16
C THR A 154 1.73 3.93 -4.98
N VAL A 155 1.97 3.74 -6.28
CA VAL A 155 2.39 4.84 -7.18
C VAL A 155 1.37 5.98 -7.15
N ALA A 156 0.07 5.67 -7.24
CA ALA A 156 -0.98 6.68 -7.21
C ALA A 156 -1.06 7.43 -5.86
N ALA A 157 -0.98 6.69 -4.75
CA ALA A 157 -1.04 7.28 -3.40
C ALA A 157 0.19 8.16 -3.10
N VAL A 158 1.38 7.73 -3.49
CA VAL A 158 2.61 8.49 -3.30
C VAL A 158 2.58 9.80 -4.12
N LYS A 159 2.11 9.77 -5.37
CA LYS A 159 1.88 10.99 -6.17
C LYS A 159 0.83 11.91 -5.53
N MET A 160 -0.24 11.36 -4.97
CA MET A 160 -1.24 12.14 -4.24
C MET A 160 -0.63 12.81 -3.01
N LEU A 161 0.17 12.09 -2.22
CA LEU A 161 0.86 12.63 -1.04
C LEU A 161 1.84 13.74 -1.41
N SER A 162 2.60 13.59 -2.50
CA SER A 162 3.48 14.62 -3.04
C SER A 162 2.70 15.89 -3.41
N ALA A 163 1.62 15.75 -4.18
CA ALA A 163 0.78 16.90 -4.57
C ALA A 163 0.13 17.60 -3.37
N LEU A 164 -0.26 16.84 -2.34
CA LEU A 164 -0.77 17.42 -1.09
C LEU A 164 0.33 18.16 -0.32
N TYR A 165 1.57 17.65 -0.33
CA TYR A 165 2.68 18.33 0.32
C TYR A 165 3.05 19.63 -0.41
N ASP A 166 3.04 19.63 -1.72
CA ASP A 166 3.23 20.85 -2.52
C ASP A 166 2.19 21.94 -2.17
N GLN A 167 0.95 21.52 -1.88
CA GLN A 167 -0.12 22.44 -1.51
C GLN A 167 -0.04 22.97 -0.09
N PHE A 168 0.31 22.12 0.88
CA PHE A 168 0.20 22.47 2.30
C PHE A 168 1.53 22.78 2.97
N GLY A 169 2.63 22.14 2.54
CA GLY A 169 3.97 22.30 3.11
C GLY A 169 4.14 21.75 4.53
N ASP A 170 3.15 21.01 5.03
CA ASP A 170 3.10 20.46 6.39
C ASP A 170 2.52 19.05 6.38
N TRP A 171 3.24 18.07 6.93
CA TRP A 171 2.81 16.67 6.90
C TRP A 171 1.59 16.37 7.76
N GLY A 172 1.36 17.12 8.84
CA GLY A 172 0.12 17.01 9.62
C GLY A 172 -1.09 17.42 8.77
N LEU A 173 -0.97 18.52 8.03
CA LEU A 173 -2.00 18.98 7.10
C LEU A 173 -2.18 18.00 5.91
N VAL A 174 -1.08 17.43 5.41
CA VAL A 174 -1.14 16.40 4.35
C VAL A 174 -1.94 15.19 4.80
N LEU A 175 -1.66 14.66 5.99
CA LEU A 175 -2.38 13.48 6.52
C LEU A 175 -3.87 13.76 6.66
N ILE A 176 -4.28 14.89 7.23
CA ILE A 176 -5.70 15.23 7.35
C ILE A 176 -6.34 15.55 6.01
N ALA A 177 -5.59 16.09 5.03
CA ALA A 177 -6.08 16.32 3.67
C ALA A 177 -6.23 15.00 2.89
N TYR A 178 -5.34 14.05 3.11
CA TYR A 178 -5.47 12.70 2.56
C TYR A 178 -6.78 12.04 3.02
N ASN A 179 -7.08 12.12 4.31
CA ASN A 179 -8.29 11.54 4.90
C ASN A 179 -9.58 12.28 4.49
N SER A 180 -9.61 13.60 4.64
CA SER A 180 -10.87 14.36 4.51
C SER A 180 -11.03 15.13 3.21
N GLY A 181 -10.00 15.18 2.41
CA GLY A 181 -9.90 16.00 1.20
C GLY A 181 -9.38 17.42 1.47
N PRO A 182 -8.62 18.01 0.53
CA PRO A 182 -7.94 19.30 0.71
C PRO A 182 -8.89 20.47 0.98
N ALA A 183 -10.08 20.46 0.40
CA ALA A 183 -11.06 21.56 0.58
C ALA A 183 -11.49 21.74 2.05
N LYS A 184 -11.69 20.64 2.79
CA LYS A 184 -12.05 20.71 4.23
C LYS A 184 -10.91 21.27 5.06
N VAL A 185 -9.66 20.89 4.73
CA VAL A 185 -8.48 21.40 5.42
C VAL A 185 -8.30 22.90 5.19
N LEU A 186 -8.43 23.36 3.94
CA LEU A 186 -8.38 24.79 3.62
C LEU A 186 -9.45 25.58 4.37
N SER A 187 -10.66 25.05 4.46
CA SER A 187 -11.75 25.67 5.23
C SER A 187 -11.41 25.73 6.72
N ALA A 188 -10.87 24.65 7.30
CA ALA A 188 -10.46 24.62 8.71
C ALA A 188 -9.32 25.62 9.00
N VAL A 189 -8.32 25.72 8.12
CA VAL A 189 -7.23 26.70 8.22
C VAL A 189 -7.77 28.13 8.20
N LYS A 190 -8.73 28.42 7.29
CA LYS A 190 -9.38 29.74 7.22
C LYS A 190 -10.14 30.06 8.50
N LEU A 191 -10.90 29.12 9.05
CA LEU A 191 -11.68 29.30 10.28
C LEU A 191 -10.79 29.44 11.52
N ALA A 192 -9.68 28.71 11.56
CA ALA A 192 -8.74 28.74 12.67
C ALA A 192 -7.80 29.97 12.62
N GLY A 193 -7.60 30.58 11.45
CA GLY A 193 -6.61 31.64 11.22
C GLY A 193 -5.16 31.16 11.33
N THR A 194 -4.91 29.84 11.31
CA THR A 194 -3.58 29.23 11.51
C THR A 194 -3.51 27.86 10.83
N LYS A 195 -2.28 27.42 10.51
CA LYS A 195 -1.97 26.05 10.04
C LYS A 195 -1.66 25.07 11.19
N GLU A 196 -1.57 25.53 12.42
CA GLU A 196 -1.24 24.70 13.57
C GLU A 196 -2.36 23.68 13.86
N TYR A 197 -2.02 22.39 13.79
CA TYR A 197 -3.00 21.29 13.88
C TYR A 197 -3.81 21.33 15.18
N SER A 198 -3.19 21.59 16.33
CA SER A 198 -3.87 21.67 17.63
C SER A 198 -4.98 22.71 17.65
N LYS A 199 -4.81 23.82 16.92
CA LYS A 199 -5.81 24.91 16.86
C LYS A 199 -6.87 24.72 15.80
N LEU A 200 -6.52 24.09 14.66
CA LEU A 200 -7.48 23.90 13.56
C LEU A 200 -8.30 22.62 13.67
N SER A 201 -7.84 21.62 14.42
CA SER A 201 -8.45 20.29 14.51
C SER A 201 -9.94 20.32 14.89
N LYS A 202 -10.35 21.22 15.76
CA LYS A 202 -11.75 21.41 16.19
C LYS A 202 -12.70 21.82 15.07
N TYR A 203 -12.19 22.31 13.95
CA TYR A 203 -12.97 22.68 12.75
C TYR A 203 -13.04 21.55 11.71
N LEU A 204 -12.39 20.41 11.98
CA LEU A 204 -12.40 19.24 11.12
C LEU A 204 -13.49 18.25 11.55
N PRO A 205 -13.96 17.35 10.67
CA PRO A 205 -14.78 16.22 11.07
C PRO A 205 -14.12 15.40 12.17
N ARG A 206 -14.93 14.85 13.10
CA ARG A 206 -14.41 14.09 14.25
C ARG A 206 -13.48 12.93 13.85
N GLU A 207 -13.80 12.24 12.77
CA GLU A 207 -12.97 11.18 12.21
C GLU A 207 -11.57 11.69 11.79
N THR A 208 -11.50 12.92 11.25
CA THR A 208 -10.24 13.54 10.81
C THR A 208 -9.43 14.06 12.01
N GLN A 209 -10.10 14.50 13.09
CA GLN A 209 -9.42 14.95 14.32
C GLN A 209 -8.58 13.84 14.97
N VAL A 210 -8.92 12.60 14.78
CA VAL A 210 -8.20 11.45 15.36
C VAL A 210 -7.22 10.79 14.39
N TYR A 211 -7.10 11.31 13.16
CA TYR A 211 -6.31 10.66 12.11
C TYR A 211 -4.81 10.76 12.35
N VAL A 212 -4.30 11.94 12.74
CA VAL A 212 -2.87 12.12 13.08
C VAL A 212 -2.49 11.26 14.29
N PRO A 213 -3.23 11.26 15.43
CA PRO A 213 -2.97 10.32 16.52
C PRO A 213 -3.00 8.85 16.10
N ALA A 214 -3.92 8.45 15.22
CA ALA A 214 -3.98 7.07 14.70
C ALA A 214 -2.72 6.73 13.89
N PHE A 215 -2.25 7.64 13.03
CA PHE A 215 -1.03 7.46 12.26
C PHE A 215 0.21 7.36 13.16
N VAL A 216 0.30 8.18 14.20
CA VAL A 216 1.39 8.12 15.20
C VAL A 216 1.39 6.78 15.93
N ALA A 217 0.22 6.29 16.36
CA ALA A 217 0.08 4.99 17.01
C ALA A 217 0.47 3.84 16.08
N ALA A 218 0.03 3.86 14.83
CA ALA A 218 0.39 2.86 13.82
C ALA A 218 1.90 2.85 13.53
N THR A 219 2.50 4.02 13.45
CA THR A 219 3.95 4.18 13.30
C THR A 219 4.70 3.62 14.50
N TYR A 220 4.27 3.98 15.70
CA TYR A 220 4.85 3.50 16.94
C TYR A 220 4.83 1.96 16.99
N VAL A 221 3.68 1.33 16.83
CA VAL A 221 3.58 -0.13 16.91
C VAL A 221 4.39 -0.82 15.82
N SER A 222 4.41 -0.27 14.61
CA SER A 222 5.18 -0.84 13.49
C SER A 222 6.69 -0.75 13.71
N LYS A 223 7.18 0.23 14.46
CA LYS A 223 8.61 0.37 14.80
C LYS A 223 9.01 -0.38 16.07
N PHE A 224 8.13 -0.42 17.07
CA PHE A 224 8.44 -0.96 18.39
C PHE A 224 7.71 -2.27 18.72
N TYR A 225 7.23 -3.01 17.72
CA TYR A 225 6.47 -4.24 17.90
C TYR A 225 7.25 -5.29 18.74
N ALA A 226 8.55 -5.44 18.50
CA ALA A 226 9.38 -6.42 19.22
C ALA A 226 9.48 -6.08 20.71
N GLN A 227 9.52 -4.79 21.09
CA GLN A 227 9.56 -4.33 22.47
C GLN A 227 8.24 -4.56 23.22
N HIS A 228 7.17 -4.89 22.50
CA HIS A 228 5.89 -5.32 23.06
C HIS A 228 5.67 -6.83 22.89
N ASN A 229 6.74 -7.58 22.58
CA ASN A 229 6.71 -9.02 22.32
C ASN A 229 5.67 -9.42 21.25
N LEU A 230 5.37 -8.54 20.30
CA LEU A 230 4.53 -8.86 19.14
C LEU A 230 5.37 -9.64 18.13
N ILE A 231 4.79 -10.72 17.59
CA ILE A 231 5.46 -11.59 16.61
C ILE A 231 4.71 -11.51 15.28
N PRO A 232 5.32 -10.93 14.22
CA PRO A 232 4.66 -10.85 12.92
C PRO A 232 4.21 -12.22 12.41
N LYS A 233 2.93 -12.35 12.07
CA LYS A 233 2.34 -13.58 11.51
C LYS A 233 2.22 -13.45 10.00
N PHE A 234 3.08 -14.17 9.29
CA PHE A 234 3.07 -14.17 7.83
C PHE A 234 1.92 -15.03 7.28
N PRO A 235 1.20 -14.56 6.23
CA PRO A 235 0.21 -15.38 5.57
C PRO A 235 0.86 -16.64 4.98
N VAL A 236 0.38 -17.82 5.39
CA VAL A 236 0.86 -19.10 4.86
C VAL A 236 0.15 -19.39 3.54
N LEU A 237 0.65 -18.81 2.44
CA LEU A 237 0.06 -18.98 1.10
C LEU A 237 1.01 -19.71 0.13
N SER A 238 2.30 -19.85 0.46
CA SER A 238 3.31 -20.55 -0.33
C SER A 238 4.50 -20.96 0.54
N LYS A 239 5.12 -22.10 0.24
CA LYS A 239 6.37 -22.57 0.87
C LYS A 239 7.60 -21.94 0.22
N GLU A 240 7.55 -21.64 -1.07
CA GLU A 240 8.65 -21.13 -1.89
C GLU A 240 8.53 -19.61 -2.18
N GLY A 241 7.57 -18.94 -1.53
CA GLY A 241 7.27 -17.53 -1.76
C GLY A 241 6.43 -17.29 -2.99
N PHE A 242 6.36 -16.03 -3.41
CA PHE A 242 5.50 -15.58 -4.51
C PHE A 242 6.34 -15.15 -5.70
N ARG A 243 5.75 -15.28 -6.89
CA ARG A 243 6.30 -14.77 -8.14
C ARG A 243 5.21 -14.04 -8.91
N SER A 244 5.62 -13.11 -9.76
CA SER A 244 4.72 -12.45 -10.69
C SER A 244 4.92 -12.94 -12.11
N VAL A 245 3.84 -12.97 -12.89
CA VAL A 245 3.88 -13.26 -14.32
C VAL A 245 2.98 -12.26 -15.06
N ARG A 246 3.39 -11.84 -16.24
CA ARG A 246 2.64 -10.90 -17.07
C ARG A 246 1.71 -11.65 -18.00
N VAL A 247 0.42 -11.33 -17.96
CA VAL A 247 -0.63 -11.96 -18.76
C VAL A 247 -1.22 -10.93 -19.72
N HIS A 248 -1.10 -11.18 -21.04
CA HIS A 248 -1.61 -10.29 -22.08
C HIS A 248 -2.97 -10.70 -22.61
N LYS A 249 -3.28 -12.01 -22.57
CA LYS A 249 -4.55 -12.56 -23.04
C LYS A 249 -5.58 -12.57 -21.92
N GLN A 250 -6.85 -12.62 -22.31
CA GLN A 250 -7.93 -12.87 -21.36
C GLN A 250 -7.76 -14.27 -20.75
N LEU A 251 -7.85 -14.38 -19.42
CA LEU A 251 -7.68 -15.64 -18.70
C LEU A 251 -8.51 -15.63 -17.42
N SER A 252 -9.29 -16.70 -17.19
CA SER A 252 -10.04 -16.82 -15.94
C SER A 252 -9.19 -17.45 -14.82
N PHE A 253 -9.55 -17.18 -13.57
CA PHE A 253 -8.90 -17.82 -12.42
C PHE A 253 -9.13 -19.33 -12.40
N ASP A 254 -10.27 -19.82 -12.93
CA ASP A 254 -10.51 -21.27 -13.05
C ASP A 254 -9.58 -21.92 -14.07
N GLN A 255 -9.28 -21.23 -15.18
CA GLN A 255 -8.28 -21.72 -16.14
C GLN A 255 -6.88 -21.79 -15.52
N ILE A 256 -6.52 -20.77 -14.71
CA ILE A 256 -5.25 -20.77 -13.98
C ILE A 256 -5.25 -21.87 -12.93
N ALA A 257 -6.30 -21.99 -12.14
CA ALA A 257 -6.45 -23.00 -11.09
C ALA A 257 -6.28 -24.43 -11.65
N LYS A 258 -6.89 -24.70 -12.80
CA LYS A 258 -6.83 -26.01 -13.47
C LYS A 258 -5.40 -26.44 -13.83
N VAL A 259 -4.53 -25.52 -14.23
CA VAL A 259 -3.15 -25.85 -14.67
C VAL A 259 -2.13 -25.72 -13.54
N THR A 260 -2.39 -24.88 -12.55
CA THR A 260 -1.43 -24.62 -11.45
C THR A 260 -1.70 -25.45 -10.21
N ASN A 261 -2.80 -26.19 -10.19
CA ASN A 261 -3.29 -26.90 -9.00
C ASN A 261 -3.52 -26.00 -7.76
N LEU A 262 -3.70 -24.69 -8.00
CA LEU A 262 -4.06 -23.71 -6.98
C LEU A 262 -5.58 -23.55 -6.94
N SER A 263 -6.14 -23.21 -5.75
CA SER A 263 -7.56 -22.87 -5.72
C SER A 263 -7.79 -21.47 -6.33
N ALA A 264 -8.93 -21.27 -7.01
CA ALA A 264 -9.34 -19.97 -7.52
C ALA A 264 -9.42 -18.93 -6.38
N GLY A 265 -9.76 -19.35 -5.16
CA GLY A 265 -9.77 -18.52 -3.96
C GLY A 265 -8.37 -18.04 -3.56
N THR A 266 -7.33 -18.88 -3.69
CA THR A 266 -5.93 -18.47 -3.47
C THR A 266 -5.51 -17.44 -4.51
N ILE A 267 -5.81 -17.70 -5.79
CA ILE A 267 -5.49 -16.77 -6.89
C ILE A 267 -6.17 -15.42 -6.66
N SER A 268 -7.45 -15.41 -6.28
CA SER A 268 -8.24 -14.22 -6.00
C SER A 268 -7.68 -13.41 -4.82
N LYS A 269 -7.31 -14.07 -3.73
CA LYS A 269 -6.70 -13.40 -2.56
C LYS A 269 -5.40 -12.70 -2.89
N LEU A 270 -4.60 -13.28 -3.79
CA LEU A 270 -3.32 -12.70 -4.22
C LEU A 270 -3.50 -11.61 -5.28
N ASN A 271 -4.63 -11.61 -6.00
CA ASN A 271 -4.91 -10.71 -7.11
C ASN A 271 -6.29 -10.06 -6.98
N PRO A 272 -6.57 -9.32 -5.90
CA PRO A 272 -7.90 -8.79 -5.60
C PRO A 272 -8.35 -7.68 -6.57
N SER A 273 -7.44 -7.18 -7.41
CA SER A 273 -7.75 -6.18 -8.45
C SER A 273 -8.66 -6.73 -9.56
N PHE A 274 -8.67 -8.05 -9.80
CA PHE A 274 -9.50 -8.69 -10.83
C PHE A 274 -10.84 -9.12 -10.25
N LYS A 275 -11.90 -8.33 -10.51
CA LYS A 275 -13.18 -8.45 -9.80
C LYS A 275 -14.00 -9.68 -10.14
N GLN A 276 -14.07 -10.09 -11.38
CA GLN A 276 -14.90 -11.22 -11.83
C GLN A 276 -14.09 -12.52 -11.95
N HIS A 277 -13.02 -12.66 -11.17
CA HIS A 277 -12.09 -13.78 -11.27
C HIS A 277 -11.56 -13.97 -12.70
N GLN A 278 -11.41 -12.84 -13.42
CA GLN A 278 -11.00 -12.82 -14.80
C GLN A 278 -9.99 -11.72 -15.06
N ILE A 279 -8.88 -12.09 -15.69
CA ILE A 279 -7.87 -11.17 -16.17
C ILE A 279 -8.33 -10.70 -17.55
N PRO A 280 -8.58 -9.40 -17.79
CA PRO A 280 -8.96 -8.91 -19.10
C PRO A 280 -7.75 -8.93 -20.05
N ARG A 281 -8.01 -8.96 -21.37
CA ARG A 281 -6.98 -8.78 -22.37
C ARG A 281 -6.36 -7.39 -22.24
N SER A 282 -5.03 -7.31 -22.34
CA SER A 282 -4.29 -6.04 -22.31
C SER A 282 -3.04 -6.16 -23.17
N GLU A 283 -2.77 -5.15 -23.98
CA GLU A 283 -1.54 -5.07 -24.78
C GLU A 283 -0.30 -4.88 -23.89
N LEU A 284 -0.41 -4.11 -22.82
CA LEU A 284 0.64 -3.92 -21.83
C LEU A 284 0.76 -5.12 -20.88
N GLY A 285 -0.26 -5.98 -20.85
CA GLY A 285 -0.37 -7.11 -19.95
C GLY A 285 -0.67 -6.68 -18.51
N HIS A 286 -1.22 -7.63 -17.76
CA HIS A 286 -1.47 -7.50 -16.32
C HIS A 286 -0.47 -8.36 -15.55
N LEU A 287 0.16 -7.81 -14.51
CA LEU A 287 0.93 -8.62 -13.58
C LEU A 287 -0.03 -9.36 -12.64
N ILE A 288 0.13 -10.67 -12.54
CA ILE A 288 -0.54 -11.49 -11.55
C ILE A 288 0.48 -12.12 -10.61
N ILE A 289 0.10 -12.26 -9.37
CA ILE A 289 0.94 -12.84 -8.31
C ILE A 289 0.41 -14.24 -8.01
N LEU A 290 1.30 -15.22 -8.03
CA LEU A 290 0.99 -16.61 -7.67
C LEU A 290 2.06 -17.17 -6.74
N PRO A 291 1.75 -18.24 -5.97
CA PRO A 291 2.77 -19.08 -5.36
C PRO A 291 3.77 -19.57 -6.41
N ALA A 292 5.06 -19.62 -6.04
CA ALA A 292 6.11 -20.02 -6.97
C ALA A 292 5.87 -21.38 -7.61
N GLU A 293 5.23 -22.28 -6.88
CA GLU A 293 4.87 -23.63 -7.30
C GLU A 293 3.93 -23.66 -8.53
N GLY A 294 3.12 -22.61 -8.75
CA GLY A 294 2.17 -22.52 -9.86
C GLY A 294 2.69 -21.81 -11.11
N ILE A 295 3.84 -21.18 -11.04
CA ILE A 295 4.32 -20.29 -12.12
C ILE A 295 4.75 -21.07 -13.36
N ALA A 296 5.44 -22.19 -13.20
CA ALA A 296 5.93 -22.97 -14.35
C ALA A 296 4.79 -23.46 -15.25
N GLN A 297 3.73 -23.99 -14.65
CA GLN A 297 2.54 -24.46 -15.34
C GLN A 297 1.78 -23.31 -16.03
N LEU A 298 1.70 -22.16 -15.37
CA LEU A 298 1.04 -20.99 -15.97
C LEU A 298 1.81 -20.50 -17.20
N ARG A 299 3.14 -20.38 -17.13
CA ARG A 299 3.98 -19.97 -18.26
C ARG A 299 3.80 -20.89 -19.46
N GLN A 300 3.65 -22.20 -19.25
CA GLN A 300 3.40 -23.17 -20.30
C GLN A 300 2.12 -22.85 -21.09
N ILE A 301 1.01 -22.53 -20.43
CA ILE A 301 -0.24 -22.17 -21.13
C ILE A 301 -0.21 -20.76 -21.73
N LEU A 302 0.68 -19.90 -21.28
CA LEU A 302 0.91 -18.59 -21.90
C LEU A 302 1.70 -18.70 -23.21
N GLY A 303 2.26 -19.86 -23.52
CA GLY A 303 3.09 -20.10 -24.70
C GLY A 303 4.52 -19.54 -24.53
N GLU A 304 4.95 -19.33 -23.29
CA GLU A 304 6.32 -18.96 -22.98
C GLU A 304 7.21 -20.21 -23.08
N SER A 305 8.17 -20.24 -24.02
CA SER A 305 9.12 -21.36 -24.13
C SER A 305 10.03 -21.43 -22.90
N ALA A 306 10.58 -22.63 -22.62
CA ALA A 306 11.48 -22.86 -21.49
C ALA A 306 12.72 -21.94 -21.50
N GLU A 307 13.13 -21.43 -22.65
CA GLU A 307 14.21 -20.43 -22.79
C GLU A 307 13.83 -19.05 -22.23
N ASN A 308 12.53 -18.70 -22.22
CA ASN A 308 12.00 -17.47 -21.62
C ASN A 308 11.64 -17.66 -20.12
N GLN A 309 11.88 -18.84 -19.55
CA GLN A 309 11.62 -19.17 -18.13
C GLN A 309 12.66 -18.60 -17.15
N LYS A 310 13.34 -17.52 -17.52
CA LYS A 310 14.20 -16.85 -16.55
C LYS A 310 13.33 -16.15 -15.52
N ASP A 311 13.50 -16.52 -14.25
CA ASP A 311 12.96 -15.74 -13.14
C ASP A 311 13.48 -14.30 -13.29
N LEU A 312 12.60 -13.41 -13.76
CA LEU A 312 12.95 -12.02 -13.97
C LEU A 312 12.65 -11.24 -12.69
N PHE A 313 13.68 -10.66 -12.13
CA PHE A 313 13.56 -9.72 -11.02
C PHE A 313 13.30 -8.34 -11.59
N GLN A 314 12.21 -7.73 -11.21
CA GLN A 314 11.93 -6.34 -11.54
C GLN A 314 12.83 -5.44 -10.68
N THR A 315 13.54 -4.54 -11.35
CA THR A 315 14.33 -3.47 -10.71
C THR A 315 14.19 -2.20 -11.52
N THR A 316 14.58 -1.09 -10.94
CA THR A 316 14.60 0.21 -11.60
C THR A 316 16.04 0.64 -11.83
N TYR A 317 16.32 1.21 -12.99
CA TYR A 317 17.60 1.81 -13.33
C TYR A 317 17.42 3.29 -13.64
N VAL A 318 18.23 4.14 -13.04
CA VAL A 318 18.23 5.58 -13.27
C VAL A 318 19.29 5.92 -14.30
N ILE A 319 18.88 6.53 -15.41
CA ILE A 319 19.77 6.90 -16.51
C ILE A 319 20.75 7.97 -16.05
N SER A 320 22.04 7.68 -16.23
CA SER A 320 23.11 8.63 -15.99
C SER A 320 23.47 9.42 -17.26
N LYS A 321 24.32 10.43 -17.11
CA LYS A 321 24.81 11.22 -18.25
C LYS A 321 25.55 10.34 -19.25
N ASP A 322 25.32 10.59 -20.53
CA ASP A 322 25.95 9.92 -21.67
C ASP A 322 25.65 8.42 -21.85
N GLU A 323 24.58 7.90 -21.22
CA GLU A 323 24.11 6.53 -21.42
C GLU A 323 23.12 6.44 -22.60
N THR A 324 23.20 5.30 -23.30
CA THR A 324 22.30 4.93 -24.40
C THR A 324 21.55 3.64 -24.06
N LEU A 325 20.46 3.35 -24.78
CA LEU A 325 19.74 2.08 -24.61
C LEU A 325 20.66 0.87 -24.83
N GLU A 326 21.63 0.96 -25.78
CA GLU A 326 22.57 -0.09 -26.05
C GLU A 326 23.55 -0.28 -24.89
N SER A 327 24.07 0.81 -24.31
CA SER A 327 24.96 0.73 -23.16
C SER A 327 24.28 0.10 -21.96
N ILE A 328 23.03 0.49 -21.70
CA ILE A 328 22.21 -0.06 -20.59
C ILE A 328 21.83 -1.52 -20.88
N ALA A 329 21.44 -1.85 -22.12
CA ALA A 329 21.13 -3.22 -22.53
C ALA A 329 22.34 -4.14 -22.35
N SER A 330 23.55 -3.67 -22.76
CA SER A 330 24.81 -4.38 -22.57
C SER A 330 25.13 -4.56 -21.06
N LEU A 331 24.99 -3.51 -20.27
CA LEU A 331 25.25 -3.52 -18.81
C LEU A 331 24.44 -4.59 -18.10
N PHE A 332 23.16 -4.74 -18.45
CA PHE A 332 22.24 -5.69 -17.82
C PHE A 332 22.08 -7.00 -18.59
N LYS A 333 22.79 -7.16 -19.73
CA LYS A 333 22.71 -8.34 -20.61
C LYS A 333 21.26 -8.65 -21.03
N VAL A 334 20.54 -7.63 -21.42
CA VAL A 334 19.18 -7.68 -21.97
C VAL A 334 19.19 -7.14 -23.40
N LYS A 335 18.10 -7.32 -24.13
CA LYS A 335 17.96 -6.74 -25.48
C LYS A 335 17.43 -5.31 -25.41
N VAL A 336 17.83 -4.46 -26.35
CA VAL A 336 17.29 -3.09 -26.47
C VAL A 336 15.79 -3.10 -26.68
N GLU A 337 15.27 -4.05 -27.47
CA GLU A 337 13.85 -4.23 -27.72
C GLU A 337 13.08 -4.55 -26.44
N ASP A 338 13.69 -5.30 -25.51
CA ASP A 338 13.10 -5.59 -24.21
C ASP A 338 13.03 -4.33 -23.34
N LEU A 339 14.11 -3.52 -23.31
CA LEU A 339 14.12 -2.23 -22.61
C LEU A 339 13.04 -1.29 -23.14
N LYS A 340 12.92 -1.17 -24.46
CA LYS A 340 11.87 -0.37 -25.10
C LYS A 340 10.48 -0.86 -24.72
N ARG A 341 10.24 -2.15 -24.84
CA ARG A 341 8.96 -2.78 -24.53
C ARG A 341 8.57 -2.61 -23.05
N TRP A 342 9.53 -2.80 -22.13
CA TRP A 342 9.28 -2.69 -20.69
C TRP A 342 8.92 -1.26 -20.26
N ASN A 343 9.44 -0.27 -20.98
CA ASN A 343 9.32 1.15 -20.66
C ASN A 343 8.43 1.93 -21.62
N THR A 344 7.81 1.25 -22.60
CA THR A 344 6.92 1.87 -23.61
C THR A 344 7.62 3.02 -24.37
N LEU A 345 8.93 2.86 -24.64
CA LEU A 345 9.72 3.87 -25.37
C LEU A 345 9.40 3.82 -26.85
N GLN A 346 9.06 4.99 -27.43
CA GLN A 346 8.72 5.13 -28.86
C GLN A 346 9.98 5.33 -29.75
N ASN A 347 11.04 5.86 -29.16
CA ASN A 347 12.32 6.13 -29.80
C ASN A 347 13.49 5.74 -28.86
N ASP A 348 14.72 6.05 -29.25
CA ASP A 348 15.94 5.74 -28.50
C ASP A 348 16.39 6.91 -27.60
N GLU A 349 15.64 7.99 -27.57
CA GLU A 349 15.96 9.15 -26.75
C GLU A 349 15.74 8.86 -25.26
N LEU A 350 16.80 9.07 -24.48
CA LEU A 350 16.79 8.92 -23.03
C LEU A 350 17.02 10.28 -22.36
N VAL A 351 16.34 10.48 -21.25
CA VAL A 351 16.51 11.71 -20.44
C VAL A 351 17.32 11.38 -19.20
N ILE A 352 18.30 12.22 -18.85
CA ILE A 352 19.07 12.09 -17.62
C ILE A 352 18.12 12.06 -16.42
N ASN A 353 18.36 11.16 -15.47
CA ASN A 353 17.51 10.86 -14.33
C ASN A 353 16.15 10.21 -14.68
N GLN A 354 15.91 9.87 -15.95
CA GLN A 354 14.77 9.02 -16.30
C GLN A 354 14.98 7.61 -15.70
N GLU A 355 13.91 7.03 -15.19
CA GLU A 355 13.93 5.66 -14.69
C GLU A 355 13.47 4.68 -15.75
N LEU A 356 14.22 3.61 -15.90
CA LEU A 356 13.86 2.45 -16.71
C LEU A 356 13.52 1.26 -15.83
N GLN A 357 12.37 0.66 -16.09
CA GLN A 357 12.01 -0.64 -15.51
C GLN A 357 12.79 -1.74 -16.19
N LEU A 358 13.48 -2.54 -15.41
CA LEU A 358 14.25 -3.68 -15.88
C LEU A 358 13.65 -4.98 -15.31
N PHE A 359 13.64 -6.01 -16.16
CA PHE A 359 13.25 -7.36 -15.76
C PHE A 359 14.45 -8.29 -15.98
N LEU A 360 15.26 -8.46 -14.92
CA LEU A 360 16.56 -9.12 -14.99
C LEU A 360 16.48 -10.58 -14.56
N SER A 361 17.19 -11.47 -15.24
CA SER A 361 17.36 -12.85 -14.79
C SER A 361 18.32 -12.94 -13.61
N LYS A 362 18.19 -13.98 -12.76
CA LYS A 362 19.11 -14.26 -11.66
C LYS A 362 20.58 -14.28 -12.10
N LYS A 363 20.84 -14.75 -13.32
CA LYS A 363 22.18 -14.77 -13.93
C LYS A 363 22.71 -13.36 -14.26
N SER A 364 21.82 -12.44 -14.58
CA SER A 364 22.18 -11.04 -14.86
C SER A 364 22.50 -10.24 -13.59
N LEU A 365 21.99 -10.68 -12.42
CA LEU A 365 22.23 -10.03 -11.12
C LEU A 365 23.53 -10.50 -10.43
N ILE A 366 23.90 -11.78 -10.59
CA ILE A 366 25.04 -12.39 -9.87
C ILE A 366 26.40 -11.91 -10.41
N ASN A 367 26.49 -11.40 -11.64
CA ASN A 367 27.72 -10.96 -12.26
C ASN A 367 28.12 -9.50 -11.92
N LYS A 368 27.56 -8.92 -10.87
CA LYS A 368 27.86 -7.56 -10.37
C LYS A 368 28.52 -7.52 -8.98
N VAL A 369 29.00 -8.69 -8.46
CA VAL A 369 29.83 -8.73 -7.25
C VAL A 369 31.28 -9.04 -7.62
#